data_5017f3b655957fafb155be3bda979b3d
#
_entry.id   5017f3b655957fafb155be3bda979b3d
#
_cell.length_a   1.000
_cell.length_b   1.000
_cell.length_c   1.000
_cell.angle_alpha   90.00
_cell.angle_beta   90.00
_cell.angle_gamma   90.00
#
_symmetry.space_group_name_H-M   'P 1'
#
loop_
_entity.id
_entity.type
_entity.pdbx_description
1 polymer ?
#
loop_
_entity_poly.entity_id
_entity_poly.type
_entity_poly.pdbx_seq_one_letter_code
_entity_poly.pdbx_strand_id
1 'polypeptide(L)'
;MIDKINIRVYAIYLNEKNELMALDEGYAGEKLIKLPGGGLEFGEGTIECLHREFAEELNLKIEVLEHFYTQEDFLVSRFRENEQLLTIYYTVNILNLDELKILDESIENVKWISLHEETPLP
;
A
#
# COMPACT_ATOMS: atom_id res chain seq x y z
N MET A 1 -22.72 12.99 -5.52
CA MET A 1 -21.96 13.38 -6.72
C MET A 1 -20.48 13.19 -6.49
N ILE A 2 -19.80 12.55 -7.43
CA ILE A 2 -18.34 12.39 -7.37
C ILE A 2 -17.70 13.72 -7.78
N ASP A 3 -16.86 14.28 -6.93
CA ASP A 3 -16.17 15.55 -7.20
C ASP A 3 -14.70 15.56 -6.81
N LYS A 4 -14.17 14.41 -6.38
CA LYS A 4 -12.75 14.25 -6.04
C LYS A 4 -12.19 12.98 -6.62
N ILE A 5 -10.90 13.02 -6.95
CA ILE A 5 -10.14 11.84 -7.37
C ILE A 5 -8.98 11.68 -6.38
N ASN A 6 -8.90 10.50 -5.78
CA ASN A 6 -7.80 10.14 -4.90
C ASN A 6 -6.96 9.08 -5.60
N ILE A 7 -5.73 9.45 -5.94
CA ILE A 7 -4.78 8.54 -6.59
C ILE A 7 -3.96 7.89 -5.48
N ARG A 8 -3.97 6.56 -5.45
CA ARG A 8 -3.27 5.81 -4.41
C ARG A 8 -2.27 4.85 -5.05
N VAL A 9 -1.09 4.78 -4.45
CA VAL A 9 0.01 3.96 -4.99
C VAL A 9 0.40 2.94 -3.93
N TYR A 10 0.45 1.68 -4.32
CA TYR A 10 0.73 0.57 -3.41
C TYR A 10 1.87 -0.29 -3.91
N ALA A 11 2.53 -0.96 -2.98
CA ALA A 11 3.66 -1.83 -3.26
C ALA A 11 3.33 -3.29 -3.00
N ILE A 12 3.87 -4.13 -3.87
CA ILE A 12 3.83 -5.58 -3.72
C ILE A 12 5.24 -6.02 -3.38
N TYR A 13 5.45 -6.49 -2.16
CA TYR A 13 6.72 -7.02 -1.70
C TYR A 13 6.54 -8.46 -1.24
N LEU A 14 7.35 -9.36 -1.79
CA LEU A 14 7.42 -10.75 -1.36
C LEU A 14 8.77 -10.99 -0.71
N ASN A 15 8.76 -11.58 0.49
CA ASN A 15 10.00 -11.94 1.18
C ASN A 15 10.57 -13.27 0.64
N GLU A 16 11.66 -13.73 1.24
CA GLU A 16 12.33 -14.96 0.84
C GLU A 16 11.45 -16.22 0.97
N LYS A 17 10.45 -16.16 1.84
CA LYS A 17 9.50 -17.27 2.04
C LYS A 17 8.29 -17.17 1.13
N ASN A 18 8.32 -16.24 0.17
CA ASN A 18 7.21 -15.98 -0.72
C ASN A 18 5.93 -15.52 0.02
N GLU A 19 6.14 -14.71 1.04
CA GLU A 19 5.06 -14.11 1.82
C GLU A 19 4.89 -12.65 1.43
N LEU A 20 3.63 -12.25 1.25
CA LEU A 20 3.26 -10.89 0.87
C LEU A 20 3.20 -9.99 2.10
N MET A 21 3.86 -8.85 2.04
CA MET A 21 3.76 -7.85 3.09
C MET A 21 2.42 -7.14 3.03
N ALA A 22 1.72 -7.11 4.15
CA ALA A 22 0.48 -6.36 4.32
C ALA A 22 0.49 -5.67 5.67
N LEU A 23 -0.37 -4.67 5.83
CA LEU A 23 -0.45 -3.88 7.05
C LEU A 23 -1.85 -3.98 7.64
N ASP A 24 -1.92 -4.15 8.97
CA ASP A 24 -3.17 -3.99 9.70
C ASP A 24 -3.31 -2.51 10.03
N GLU A 25 -4.37 -1.89 9.59
CA GLU A 25 -4.62 -0.47 9.79
C GLU A 25 -6.00 -0.23 10.36
N GLY A 26 -6.08 0.61 11.41
CA GLY A 26 -7.35 1.08 11.92
C GLY A 26 -7.78 2.35 11.21
N TYR A 27 -9.01 2.40 10.72
CA TYR A 27 -9.55 3.59 10.08
C TYR A 27 -11.07 3.65 10.27
N ALA A 28 -11.57 4.81 10.71
CA ALA A 28 -13.00 5.04 10.90
C ALA A 28 -13.68 3.98 11.78
N GLY A 29 -12.98 3.48 12.81
CA GLY A 29 -13.50 2.47 13.72
C GLY A 29 -13.46 1.04 13.18
N GLU A 30 -12.90 0.84 11.99
CA GLU A 30 -12.78 -0.48 11.37
C GLU A 30 -11.32 -0.91 11.30
N LYS A 31 -11.11 -2.23 11.28
CA LYS A 31 -9.79 -2.81 11.03
C LYS A 31 -9.71 -3.21 9.58
N LEU A 32 -8.67 -2.73 8.91
CA LEU A 32 -8.44 -2.98 7.49
C LEU A 32 -7.09 -3.64 7.30
N ILE A 33 -6.99 -4.43 6.25
CA ILE A 33 -5.71 -4.97 5.79
C ILE A 33 -5.43 -4.29 4.47
N LYS A 34 -4.26 -3.67 4.35
CA LYS A 34 -3.86 -2.98 3.12
C LYS A 34 -2.43 -3.31 2.73
N LEU A 35 -2.08 -3.10 1.47
CA LEU A 35 -0.69 -3.13 1.04
C LEU A 35 0.01 -1.85 1.48
N PRO A 36 1.34 -1.87 1.64
CA PRO A 36 2.09 -0.64 1.93
C PRO A 36 1.93 0.38 0.80
N GLY A 37 1.82 1.64 1.17
CA GLY A 37 1.67 2.73 0.22
C GLY A 37 0.71 3.77 0.72
N GLY A 38 0.18 4.59 -0.17
CA GLY A 38 -0.76 5.63 0.22
C GLY A 38 -1.11 6.60 -0.88
N GLY A 39 -1.62 7.75 -0.49
CA GLY A 39 -2.11 8.77 -1.41
C GLY A 39 -1.00 9.57 -2.07
N LEU A 40 -1.16 9.78 -3.37
CA LEU A 40 -0.25 10.63 -4.14
C LEU A 40 -0.46 12.09 -3.71
N GLU A 41 0.63 12.80 -3.50
CA GLU A 41 0.61 14.22 -3.16
C GLU A 41 0.94 15.07 -4.38
N PHE A 42 0.53 16.33 -4.34
CA PHE A 42 0.90 17.29 -5.38
C PHE A 42 2.41 17.41 -5.46
N GLY A 43 2.93 17.41 -6.67
CA GLY A 43 4.35 17.61 -6.91
C GLY A 43 5.22 16.37 -6.84
N GLU A 44 4.63 15.18 -6.65
CA GLU A 44 5.40 13.94 -6.67
C GLU A 44 4.89 12.97 -7.74
N GLY A 45 5.79 12.14 -8.24
CA GLY A 45 5.42 11.05 -9.11
C GLY A 45 5.04 9.81 -8.29
N THR A 46 4.54 8.78 -8.97
CA THR A 46 4.07 7.57 -8.31
C THR A 46 5.18 6.82 -7.60
N ILE A 47 6.37 6.77 -8.18
CA ILE A 47 7.52 6.08 -7.56
C ILE A 47 8.00 6.86 -6.34
N GLU A 48 8.08 8.19 -6.44
CA GLU A 48 8.43 9.05 -5.31
C GLU A 48 7.45 8.88 -4.15
N CYS A 49 6.15 8.73 -4.48
CA CYS A 49 5.10 8.49 -3.50
C CYS A 49 5.41 7.23 -2.67
N LEU A 50 5.81 6.14 -3.32
CA LEU A 50 6.14 4.91 -2.62
C LEU A 50 7.37 5.07 -1.73
N HIS A 51 8.41 5.74 -2.20
CA HIS A 51 9.60 6.00 -1.37
C HIS A 51 9.22 6.78 -0.11
N ARG A 52 8.40 7.81 -0.28
CA ARG A 52 7.95 8.65 0.83
C ARG A 52 7.12 7.85 1.84
N GLU A 53 6.13 7.11 1.35
CA GLU A 53 5.23 6.34 2.21
C GLU A 53 5.97 5.28 3.02
N PHE A 54 6.90 4.55 2.40
CA PHE A 54 7.70 3.56 3.12
C PHE A 54 8.58 4.19 4.19
N ALA A 55 9.17 5.35 3.89
CA ALA A 55 9.99 6.06 4.87
C ALA A 55 9.16 6.60 6.04
N GLU A 56 8.02 7.20 5.73
CA GLU A 56 7.15 7.80 6.75
C GLU A 56 6.46 6.79 7.64
N GLU A 57 6.00 5.69 7.06
CA GLU A 57 5.19 4.72 7.80
C GLU A 57 6.00 3.59 8.44
N LEU A 58 7.05 3.13 7.78
CA LEU A 58 7.74 1.90 8.14
C LEU A 58 9.25 2.02 8.37
N ASN A 59 9.80 3.20 8.18
CA ASN A 59 11.25 3.43 8.30
C ASN A 59 12.05 2.58 7.31
N LEU A 60 11.51 2.35 6.12
CA LEU A 60 12.11 1.47 5.13
C LEU A 60 12.53 2.21 3.87
N LYS A 61 13.62 1.73 3.27
CA LYS A 61 14.12 2.16 1.97
C LYS A 61 13.81 1.05 0.97
N ILE A 62 13.32 1.45 -0.19
CA ILE A 62 12.90 0.49 -1.21
C ILE A 62 13.58 0.76 -2.54
N GLU A 63 13.52 -0.25 -3.38
CA GLU A 63 13.85 -0.16 -4.80
C GLU A 63 12.58 -0.54 -5.55
N VAL A 64 12.07 0.36 -6.37
CA VAL A 64 10.88 0.06 -7.19
C VAL A 64 11.34 -0.71 -8.41
N LEU A 65 10.74 -1.87 -8.63
CA LEU A 65 11.16 -2.80 -9.70
C LEU A 65 10.34 -2.61 -10.97
N GLU A 66 9.05 -2.93 -10.91
CA GLU A 66 8.19 -2.90 -12.09
C GLU A 66 6.80 -2.39 -11.76
N HIS A 67 6.17 -1.76 -12.74
CA HIS A 67 4.74 -1.49 -12.66
C HIS A 67 4.01 -2.83 -12.78
N PHE A 68 3.12 -3.11 -11.84
CA PHE A 68 2.39 -4.37 -11.79
C PHE A 68 0.99 -4.24 -12.38
N TYR A 69 0.24 -3.24 -11.93
CA TYR A 69 -1.15 -3.08 -12.33
C TYR A 69 -1.67 -1.68 -12.02
N THR A 70 -2.55 -1.18 -12.88
CA THR A 70 -3.34 0.02 -12.61
C THR A 70 -4.80 -0.37 -12.80
N GLN A 71 -5.62 -0.12 -11.79
CA GLN A 71 -7.02 -0.49 -11.87
C GLN A 71 -7.72 0.31 -12.99
N GLU A 72 -8.54 -0.39 -13.76
CA GLU A 72 -9.21 0.18 -14.93
C GLU A 72 -10.68 0.52 -14.69
N ASP A 73 -11.31 -0.12 -13.73
CA ASP A 73 -12.72 0.08 -13.47
C ASP A 73 -12.97 1.27 -12.55
N PHE A 74 -14.13 1.85 -12.67
CA PHE A 74 -14.57 2.91 -11.77
C PHE A 74 -14.69 2.37 -10.35
N LEU A 75 -14.06 3.07 -9.39
CA LEU A 75 -14.02 2.65 -7.99
C LEU A 75 -14.30 3.85 -7.09
N VAL A 76 -15.30 3.72 -6.23
CA VAL A 76 -15.65 4.75 -5.24
C VAL A 76 -14.98 4.39 -3.92
N SER A 77 -14.51 5.42 -3.21
CA SER A 77 -13.92 5.25 -1.88
C SER A 77 -14.93 4.58 -0.94
N ARG A 78 -14.45 3.62 -0.14
CA ARG A 78 -15.27 2.96 0.88
C ARG A 78 -15.80 3.94 1.93
N PHE A 79 -15.05 5.00 2.19
CA PHE A 79 -15.33 5.93 3.30
C PHE A 79 -15.86 7.29 2.86
N ARG A 80 -15.79 7.62 1.56
CA ARG A 80 -16.20 8.93 1.04
C ARG A 80 -16.98 8.77 -0.24
N GLU A 81 -18.27 9.06 -0.18
CA GLU A 81 -19.18 8.88 -1.32
C GLU A 81 -18.88 9.77 -2.52
N ASN A 82 -18.19 10.90 -2.27
CA ASN A 82 -17.87 11.86 -3.32
C ASN A 82 -16.50 11.66 -3.95
N GLU A 83 -15.79 10.60 -3.55
CA GLU A 83 -14.39 10.40 -3.95
C GLU A 83 -14.24 9.11 -4.74
N GLN A 84 -13.71 9.22 -5.96
CA GLN A 84 -13.33 8.03 -6.71
C GLN A 84 -11.83 7.76 -6.54
N LEU A 85 -11.47 6.51 -6.58
CA LEU A 85 -10.09 6.06 -6.43
C LEU A 85 -9.51 5.64 -7.76
N LEU A 86 -8.22 5.94 -7.93
CA LEU A 86 -7.38 5.35 -8.96
C LEU A 86 -6.19 4.72 -8.25
N THR A 87 -6.05 3.40 -8.34
CA THR A 87 -5.01 2.67 -7.63
C THR A 87 -3.97 2.11 -8.60
N ILE A 88 -2.70 2.28 -8.22
CA ILE A 88 -1.55 1.91 -9.03
C ILE A 88 -0.64 1.04 -8.18
N TYR A 89 -0.18 -0.09 -8.72
CA TYR A 89 0.61 -1.07 -7.98
C TYR A 89 1.97 -1.29 -8.65
N TYR A 90 3.02 -1.32 -7.83
CA TYR A 90 4.39 -1.64 -8.26
C TYR A 90 4.94 -2.79 -7.45
N THR A 91 5.78 -3.61 -8.06
CA THR A 91 6.60 -4.55 -7.31
C THR A 91 7.81 -3.81 -6.78
N VAL A 92 8.23 -4.12 -5.57
CA VAL A 92 9.37 -3.48 -4.93
C VAL A 92 10.27 -4.48 -4.24
N ASN A 93 11.53 -4.07 -4.02
CA ASN A 93 12.46 -4.73 -3.11
C ASN A 93 12.66 -3.83 -1.91
N ILE A 94 12.84 -4.41 -0.73
CA ILE A 94 13.13 -3.66 0.50
C ILE A 94 14.60 -3.83 0.82
N LEU A 95 15.32 -2.71 0.96
CA LEU A 95 16.78 -2.70 1.11
C LEU A 95 17.21 -2.90 2.55
N ASN A 96 16.38 -2.59 3.53
CA ASN A 96 16.73 -2.58 4.95
C ASN A 96 15.60 -3.15 5.83
N LEU A 97 15.09 -4.32 5.47
CA LEU A 97 13.95 -4.92 6.17
C LEU A 97 14.20 -5.11 7.67
N ASP A 98 15.44 -5.36 8.06
CA ASP A 98 15.84 -5.51 9.46
C ASP A 98 15.68 -4.22 10.28
N GLU A 99 15.54 -3.08 9.62
CA GLU A 99 15.32 -1.78 10.27
C GLU A 99 13.84 -1.38 10.32
N LEU A 100 12.94 -2.29 9.96
CA LEU A 100 11.50 -2.02 9.96
C LEU A 100 11.05 -1.52 11.34
N LYS A 101 10.35 -0.38 11.32
CA LYS A 101 9.78 0.21 12.52
C LYS A 101 8.50 0.92 12.12
N ILE A 102 7.40 0.58 12.77
CA ILE A 102 6.13 1.23 12.51
C ILE A 102 6.14 2.63 13.10
N LEU A 103 6.04 3.64 12.24
CA LEU A 103 6.08 5.06 12.63
C LEU A 103 4.70 5.72 12.59
N ASP A 104 3.74 5.12 11.89
CA ASP A 104 2.38 5.65 11.75
C ASP A 104 1.47 4.97 12.78
N GLU A 105 0.83 5.77 13.62
CA GLU A 105 -0.04 5.28 14.69
C GLU A 105 -1.25 4.48 14.20
N SER A 106 -1.70 4.72 12.98
CA SER A 106 -2.83 3.97 12.41
C SER A 106 -2.47 2.55 12.04
N ILE A 107 -1.18 2.25 11.87
CA ILE A 107 -0.70 0.92 11.54
C ILE A 107 -0.48 0.13 12.83
N GLU A 108 -1.25 -0.92 13.04
CA GLU A 108 -1.14 -1.73 14.25
C GLU A 108 0.00 -2.75 14.17
N ASN A 109 0.14 -3.40 13.01
CA ASN A 109 1.25 -4.32 12.81
C ASN A 109 1.43 -4.67 11.33
N VAL A 110 2.57 -5.30 11.01
CA VAL A 110 2.87 -5.83 9.68
C VAL A 110 2.50 -7.31 9.67
N LYS A 111 1.77 -7.70 8.63
CA LYS A 111 1.40 -9.10 8.40
C LYS A 111 2.13 -9.68 7.21
N TRP A 112 2.42 -10.96 7.29
CA TRP A 112 3.02 -11.71 6.19
C TRP A 112 2.02 -12.77 5.74
N ILE A 113 1.53 -12.63 4.51
CA ILE A 113 0.51 -13.52 3.95
C ILE A 113 1.18 -14.53 3.04
N SER A 114 1.08 -15.81 3.39
CA SER A 114 1.69 -16.87 2.59
C SER A 114 0.95 -17.07 1.27
N LEU A 115 1.69 -17.09 0.17
CA LEU A 115 1.15 -17.40 -1.14
C LEU A 115 1.22 -18.88 -1.47
N HIS A 116 1.79 -19.68 -0.58
CA HIS A 116 1.85 -21.15 -0.74
C HIS A 116 0.58 -21.83 -0.27
N GLU A 117 -0.24 -21.16 0.49
CA GLU A 117 -1.50 -21.67 0.98
C GLU A 117 -2.63 -21.28 0.04
N GLU A 118 -3.62 -22.15 -0.09
CA GLU A 118 -4.83 -21.82 -0.84
C GLU A 118 -5.65 -20.84 -0.03
N THR A 119 -5.20 -19.61 0.03
CA THR A 119 -5.95 -18.56 0.67
C THR A 119 -6.77 -17.87 -0.41
N PRO A 120 -8.09 -17.86 -0.31
CA PRO A 120 -8.89 -17.11 -1.26
C PRO A 120 -8.51 -15.64 -1.16
N LEU A 121 -7.98 -15.09 -2.23
CA LEU A 121 -7.73 -13.66 -2.32
C LEU A 121 -9.08 -12.97 -2.49
N PRO A 122 -9.30 -11.89 -1.74
CA PRO A 122 -10.55 -11.13 -1.89
C PRO A 122 -10.69 -10.48 -3.25
#